data_ba739f3ba1da155d8587f0d462d98d32
#
_entry.id   ba739f3ba1da155d8587f0d462d98d32
#
_cell.length_a   1.000
_cell.length_b   1.000
_cell.length_c   1.000
_cell.angle_alpha   90.00
_cell.angle_beta   90.00
_cell.angle_gamma   90.00
#
_symmetry.space_group_name_H-M   'P 1'
#
loop_
_entity.id
_entity.type
_entity.pdbx_description
1 polymer ?
#
loop_
_entity_poly.entity_id
_entity_poly.type
_entity_poly.pdbx_seq_one_letter_code
_entity_poly.pdbx_strand_id
1 'polypeptide(L)'
;MALKSEMFPVMCSADVVKVRQVVREWAAQLNFSLVEQTKLVTATSELARNALEHGGGGSMLAELVEDGTRKGIRLIFDDKGPGIPNIELALKDGYTTGGGMGLGLSGSRRLVSDFQITSEPGRGTTVTIIRWK
;
A
#
# COMPACT_ATOMS: atom_id res chain seq x y z
N MET A 1 -9.29 13.77 8.39
CA MET A 1 -8.69 13.85 9.73
C MET A 1 -8.27 12.46 10.19
N ALA A 2 -7.06 12.32 10.69
CA ALA A 2 -6.57 11.04 11.17
C ALA A 2 -6.92 10.87 12.66
N LEU A 3 -7.55 9.74 12.99
CA LEU A 3 -7.94 9.38 14.35
C LEU A 3 -6.88 8.56 15.08
N LYS A 4 -6.02 7.89 14.31
CA LYS A 4 -4.96 7.03 14.81
C LYS A 4 -3.90 6.92 13.73
N SER A 5 -2.65 6.96 14.11
CA SER A 5 -1.52 6.79 13.18
C SER A 5 -0.48 5.90 13.81
N GLU A 6 0.09 5.01 13.01
CA GLU A 6 1.17 4.14 13.47
C GLU A 6 2.10 3.80 12.31
N MET A 7 3.40 3.89 12.55
CA MET A 7 4.44 3.64 11.55
C MET A 7 5.02 2.24 11.74
N PHE A 8 5.20 1.53 10.62
CA PHE A 8 5.78 0.19 10.62
C PHE A 8 6.94 0.13 9.64
N PRO A 9 8.06 -0.50 10.00
CA PRO A 9 9.14 -0.71 9.04
C PRO A 9 8.75 -1.77 8.01
N VAL A 10 9.30 -1.66 6.80
CA VAL A 10 9.17 -2.66 5.73
C VAL A 10 10.57 -2.90 5.20
N MET A 11 11.36 -3.66 5.97
CA MET A 11 12.79 -3.86 5.70
C MET A 11 13.15 -5.32 5.41
N CYS A 12 12.22 -6.24 5.62
CA CYS A 12 12.43 -7.67 5.41
C CYS A 12 11.10 -8.37 5.19
N SER A 13 11.15 -9.64 4.79
CA SER A 13 9.93 -10.42 4.53
C SER A 13 9.03 -10.54 5.76
N ALA A 14 9.63 -10.64 6.95
CA ALA A 14 8.83 -10.70 8.19
C ALA A 14 8.02 -9.42 8.40
N ASP A 15 8.56 -8.27 7.99
CA ASP A 15 7.84 -7.00 8.09
C ASP A 15 6.62 -6.98 7.15
N VAL A 16 6.73 -7.58 5.97
CA VAL A 16 5.59 -7.69 5.04
C VAL A 16 4.46 -8.49 5.69
N VAL A 17 4.79 -9.60 6.33
CA VAL A 17 3.80 -10.40 7.06
C VAL A 17 3.16 -9.58 8.17
N LYS A 18 3.96 -8.84 8.92
CA LYS A 18 3.50 -8.01 10.03
C LYS A 18 2.49 -6.95 9.58
N VAL A 19 2.82 -6.20 8.53
CA VAL A 19 1.91 -5.13 8.06
C VAL A 19 0.60 -5.70 7.51
N ARG A 20 0.63 -6.88 6.89
CA ARG A 20 -0.59 -7.56 6.46
C ARG A 20 -1.50 -7.89 7.64
N GLN A 21 -0.93 -8.40 8.72
CA GLN A 21 -1.69 -8.73 9.93
C GLN A 21 -2.29 -7.49 10.57
N VAL A 22 -1.50 -6.42 10.68
CA VAL A 22 -1.96 -5.15 11.25
C VAL A 22 -3.13 -4.59 10.46
N VAL A 23 -3.02 -4.56 9.14
CA VAL A 23 -4.08 -4.03 8.28
C VAL A 23 -5.35 -4.86 8.41
N ARG A 24 -5.23 -6.17 8.49
CA ARG A 24 -6.40 -7.04 8.67
C ARG A 24 -7.08 -6.75 10.02
N GLU A 25 -6.30 -6.58 11.07
CA GLU A 25 -6.85 -6.27 12.39
C GLU A 25 -7.59 -4.94 12.39
N TRP A 26 -7.00 -3.91 11.79
CA TRP A 26 -7.63 -2.59 11.72
C TRP A 26 -8.91 -2.64 10.89
N ALA A 27 -8.90 -3.36 9.77
CA ALA A 27 -10.07 -3.51 8.92
C ALA A 27 -11.20 -4.25 9.64
N ALA A 28 -10.86 -5.29 10.40
CA ALA A 28 -11.84 -6.02 11.20
C ALA A 28 -12.44 -5.12 12.29
N GLN A 29 -11.64 -4.29 12.95
CA GLN A 29 -12.11 -3.34 13.95
C GLN A 29 -13.07 -2.30 13.38
N LEU A 30 -12.89 -1.93 12.11
CA LEU A 30 -13.80 -1.03 11.41
C LEU A 30 -15.03 -1.73 10.82
N ASN A 31 -15.16 -3.03 11.07
CA ASN A 31 -16.26 -3.85 10.53
C ASN A 31 -16.24 -3.95 8.99
N PHE A 32 -15.07 -3.95 8.39
CA PHE A 32 -14.94 -4.28 6.97
C PHE A 32 -15.38 -5.74 6.76
N SER A 33 -16.08 -6.00 5.66
CA SER A 33 -16.43 -7.38 5.27
C SER A 33 -15.16 -8.17 4.99
N LEU A 34 -15.26 -9.50 4.93
CA LEU A 34 -14.12 -10.34 4.57
C LEU A 34 -13.59 -10.00 3.19
N VAL A 35 -14.46 -9.68 2.24
CA VAL A 35 -14.05 -9.27 0.90
C VAL A 35 -13.27 -7.97 0.94
N GLU A 36 -13.77 -6.99 1.67
CA GLU A 36 -13.09 -5.70 1.82
C GLU A 36 -11.74 -5.86 2.53
N GLN A 37 -11.68 -6.66 3.58
CA GLN A 37 -10.43 -6.98 4.28
C GLN A 37 -9.42 -7.59 3.32
N THR A 38 -9.85 -8.57 2.53
CA THR A 38 -8.98 -9.28 1.59
C THR A 38 -8.44 -8.35 0.52
N LYS A 39 -9.28 -7.47 -0.01
CA LYS A 39 -8.85 -6.48 -1.01
C LYS A 39 -7.77 -5.56 -0.44
N LEU A 40 -7.98 -5.02 0.76
CA LEU A 40 -7.02 -4.12 1.36
C LEU A 40 -5.72 -4.83 1.75
N VAL A 41 -5.82 -6.06 2.30
CA VAL A 41 -4.63 -6.84 2.66
C VAL A 41 -3.83 -7.22 1.42
N THR A 42 -4.51 -7.56 0.31
CA THR A 42 -3.81 -7.88 -0.94
C THR A 42 -3.06 -6.67 -1.48
N ALA A 43 -3.70 -5.50 -1.49
CA ALA A 43 -3.02 -4.26 -1.91
C ALA A 43 -1.82 -3.97 -0.99
N THR A 44 -2.00 -4.12 0.32
CA THR A 44 -0.92 -3.94 1.30
C THR A 44 0.27 -4.84 1.00
N SER A 45 0.00 -6.13 0.74
CA SER A 45 1.04 -7.11 0.44
C SER A 45 1.85 -6.71 -0.79
N GLU A 46 1.16 -6.30 -1.86
CA GLU A 46 1.85 -5.91 -3.09
C GLU A 46 2.68 -4.65 -2.92
N LEU A 47 2.12 -3.64 -2.26
CA LEU A 47 2.83 -2.37 -2.07
C LEU A 47 3.98 -2.48 -1.09
N ALA A 48 3.83 -3.27 -0.02
CA ALA A 48 4.93 -3.53 0.91
C ALA A 48 6.05 -4.31 0.22
N ARG A 49 5.69 -5.30 -0.58
CA ARG A 49 6.68 -6.08 -1.33
C ARG A 49 7.41 -5.21 -2.34
N ASN A 50 6.70 -4.30 -3.01
CA ASN A 50 7.35 -3.35 -3.94
C ASN A 50 8.36 -2.45 -3.21
N ALA A 51 8.01 -1.94 -2.05
CA ALA A 51 8.93 -1.12 -1.26
C ALA A 51 10.17 -1.92 -0.87
N LEU A 52 9.99 -3.19 -0.50
CA LEU A 52 11.09 -4.05 -0.11
C LEU A 52 11.97 -4.45 -1.30
N GLU A 53 11.37 -4.98 -2.37
CA GLU A 53 12.11 -5.57 -3.49
C GLU A 53 12.67 -4.54 -4.45
N HIS A 54 11.89 -3.51 -4.77
CA HIS A 54 12.30 -2.49 -5.74
C HIS A 54 12.89 -1.26 -5.07
N GLY A 55 12.42 -0.95 -3.88
CA GLY A 55 12.87 0.23 -3.14
C GLY A 55 14.02 -0.04 -2.17
N GLY A 56 14.41 -1.29 -1.98
CA GLY A 56 15.45 -1.64 -1.01
C GLY A 56 14.99 -1.53 0.45
N GLY A 57 13.68 -1.45 0.67
CA GLY A 57 13.08 -1.30 1.98
C GLY A 57 12.50 0.09 2.18
N GLY A 58 11.64 0.21 3.16
CA GLY A 58 10.96 1.47 3.46
C GLY A 58 10.09 1.35 4.70
N SER A 59 8.94 2.01 4.65
CA SER A 59 8.01 2.05 5.77
C SER A 59 6.56 2.09 5.29
N MET A 60 5.66 1.72 6.18
CA MET A 60 4.22 1.91 5.99
C MET A 60 3.68 2.73 7.16
N LEU A 61 3.08 3.87 6.85
CA LEU A 61 2.31 4.63 7.84
C LEU A 61 0.85 4.21 7.70
N ALA A 62 0.27 3.66 8.76
CA ALA A 62 -1.13 3.29 8.80
C ALA A 62 -1.91 4.34 9.57
N GLU A 63 -3.02 4.81 8.99
CA GLU A 63 -3.86 5.83 9.60
C GLU A 63 -5.32 5.42 9.54
N LEU A 64 -6.02 5.61 10.66
CA LEU A 64 -7.47 5.52 10.69
C LEU A 64 -7.98 6.91 10.39
N VAL A 65 -8.75 7.06 9.31
CA VAL A 65 -9.20 8.37 8.82
C VAL A 65 -10.72 8.48 8.84
N GLU A 66 -11.19 9.72 8.90
CA GLU A 66 -12.60 10.02 8.92
C GLU A 66 -12.89 11.21 7.99
N ASP A 67 -13.99 11.11 7.25
CA ASP A 67 -14.45 12.16 6.34
C ASP A 67 -15.98 12.20 6.45
N GLY A 68 -16.50 13.16 7.21
CA GLY A 68 -17.92 13.21 7.50
C GLY A 68 -18.35 11.98 8.30
N THR A 69 -19.25 11.19 7.72
CA THR A 69 -19.73 9.96 8.35
C THR A 69 -18.90 8.72 7.93
N ARG A 70 -18.00 8.89 6.95
CA ARG A 70 -17.18 7.77 6.49
C ARG A 70 -15.98 7.60 7.37
N LYS A 71 -15.61 6.33 7.58
CA LYS A 71 -14.34 5.97 8.19
C LYS A 71 -13.59 5.07 7.23
N GLY A 72 -12.29 5.15 7.26
CA GLY A 72 -11.46 4.37 6.37
C GLY A 72 -10.06 4.16 6.91
N ILE A 73 -9.28 3.44 6.13
CA ILE A 73 -7.87 3.19 6.44
C ILE A 73 -7.05 3.78 5.31
N ARG A 74 -6.10 4.64 5.67
CA ARG A 74 -5.12 5.19 4.75
C ARG A 74 -3.78 4.56 5.05
N LEU A 75 -3.12 4.08 4.01
CA LEU A 75 -1.80 3.47 4.12
C LEU A 75 -0.85 4.22 3.20
N ILE A 76 0.29 4.61 3.73
CA ILE A 76 1.31 5.34 2.98
C ILE A 76 2.59 4.51 3.00
N PHE A 77 2.96 4.01 1.82
CA PHE A 77 4.18 3.21 1.62
C PHE A 77 5.25 4.12 1.04
N ASP A 78 6.36 4.24 1.75
CA ASP A 78 7.46 5.12 1.35
C ASP A 78 8.76 4.34 1.29
N ASP A 79 9.48 4.49 0.18
CA ASP A 79 10.83 3.92 0.04
C ASP A 79 11.79 4.97 -0.52
N LYS A 80 13.08 4.75 -0.31
CA LYS A 80 14.15 5.61 -0.78
C LYS A 80 14.94 4.99 -1.91
N GLY A 81 14.28 4.09 -2.67
CA GLY A 81 14.91 3.39 -3.77
C GLY A 81 15.13 4.24 -5.01
N PRO A 82 15.35 3.60 -6.16
CA PRO A 82 15.66 4.32 -7.40
C PRO A 82 14.51 5.09 -8.01
N GLY A 83 13.29 4.89 -7.51
CA GLY A 83 12.10 5.49 -8.09
C GLY A 83 11.61 4.71 -9.31
N ILE A 84 10.53 5.20 -9.89
CA ILE A 84 9.89 4.60 -11.06
C ILE A 84 10.05 5.57 -12.22
N PRO A 85 10.82 5.21 -13.28
CA PRO A 85 11.08 6.11 -14.40
C PRO A 85 9.81 6.47 -15.18
N ASN A 86 8.86 5.53 -15.27
CA ASN A 86 7.65 5.74 -16.04
C ASN A 86 6.45 5.21 -15.26
N ILE A 87 5.80 6.10 -14.51
CA ILE A 87 4.66 5.74 -13.66
C ILE A 87 3.47 5.25 -14.50
N GLU A 88 3.22 5.88 -15.66
CA GLU A 88 2.11 5.47 -16.52
C GLU A 88 2.27 4.02 -16.98
N LEU A 89 3.48 3.64 -17.37
CA LEU A 89 3.77 2.27 -17.78
C LEU A 89 3.63 1.32 -16.59
N ALA A 90 4.12 1.72 -15.42
CA ALA A 90 4.05 0.90 -14.21
C ALA A 90 2.60 0.65 -13.76
N LEU A 91 1.69 1.57 -14.07
CA LEU A 91 0.27 1.43 -13.75
C LEU A 91 -0.51 0.67 -14.83
N LYS A 92 0.13 0.32 -15.93
CA LYS A 92 -0.52 -0.41 -17.00
C LYS A 92 -0.82 -1.85 -16.60
N ASP A 93 -2.01 -2.33 -16.95
CA ASP A 93 -2.44 -3.68 -16.62
C ASP A 93 -1.47 -4.73 -17.17
N GLY A 94 -1.11 -5.67 -16.30
CA GLY A 94 -0.22 -6.76 -16.67
C GLY A 94 1.26 -6.42 -16.71
N TYR A 95 1.61 -5.15 -16.52
CA TYR A 95 3.02 -4.76 -16.49
C TYR A 95 3.64 -5.10 -15.14
N THR A 96 4.76 -5.79 -15.18
CA THR A 96 5.55 -6.07 -13.98
C THR A 96 7.03 -5.92 -14.30
N THR A 97 7.83 -5.57 -13.29
CA THR A 97 9.28 -5.56 -13.38
C THR A 97 9.85 -6.65 -12.48
N GLY A 98 10.94 -7.25 -12.88
CA GLY A 98 11.64 -8.21 -12.03
C GLY A 98 10.92 -9.53 -11.79
N GLY A 99 10.08 -9.97 -12.72
CA GLY A 99 9.41 -11.25 -12.61
C GLY A 99 8.30 -11.31 -11.56
N GLY A 100 7.74 -10.20 -11.20
CA GLY A 100 6.64 -10.13 -10.24
C GLY A 100 5.41 -10.89 -10.72
N MET A 101 4.62 -11.38 -9.79
CA MET A 101 3.48 -12.26 -10.05
C MET A 101 2.22 -11.54 -10.47
N GLY A 102 2.34 -10.34 -10.85
CA GLY A 102 1.29 -9.85 -11.64
C GLY A 102 0.31 -8.84 -11.14
N LEU A 103 0.04 -8.64 -9.89
CA LEU A 103 -0.87 -7.55 -9.57
C LEU A 103 -0.18 -6.21 -9.78
N GLY A 104 1.01 -6.05 -9.22
CA GLY A 104 1.76 -4.82 -9.34
C GLY A 104 0.95 -3.60 -8.90
N LEU A 105 1.29 -2.45 -9.43
CA LEU A 105 0.63 -1.20 -9.07
C LEU A 105 -0.79 -1.09 -9.61
N SER A 106 -1.04 -1.60 -10.83
CA SER A 106 -2.37 -1.52 -11.42
C SER A 106 -3.38 -2.38 -10.66
N GLY A 107 -2.96 -3.57 -10.22
CA GLY A 107 -3.81 -4.45 -9.42
C GLY A 107 -4.13 -3.82 -8.07
N SER A 108 -3.14 -3.23 -7.42
CA SER A 108 -3.35 -2.55 -6.14
C SER A 108 -4.32 -1.39 -6.27
N ARG A 109 -4.20 -0.60 -7.34
CA ARG A 109 -5.08 0.53 -7.59
C ARG A 109 -6.55 0.12 -7.68
N ARG A 110 -6.82 -1.05 -8.26
CA ARG A 110 -8.19 -1.56 -8.42
C ARG A 110 -8.82 -2.04 -7.11
N LEU A 111 -8.02 -2.31 -6.10
CA LEU A 111 -8.48 -2.90 -4.84
C LEU A 111 -8.84 -1.87 -3.79
N VAL A 112 -8.65 -0.59 -4.07
CA VAL A 112 -8.82 0.48 -3.08
C VAL A 112 -9.71 1.59 -3.62
N SER A 113 -10.17 2.46 -2.70
CA SER A 113 -11.05 3.58 -3.06
C SER A 113 -10.27 4.72 -3.72
N ASP A 114 -9.11 5.05 -3.14
CA ASP A 114 -8.24 6.12 -3.64
C ASP A 114 -6.82 5.60 -3.73
N PHE A 115 -6.11 6.03 -4.77
CA PHE A 115 -4.74 5.63 -5.03
C PHE A 115 -3.96 6.84 -5.54
N GLN A 116 -2.85 7.15 -4.89
CA GLN A 116 -1.93 8.18 -5.33
C GLN A 116 -0.51 7.64 -5.31
N ILE A 117 0.27 7.99 -6.31
CA ILE A 117 1.67 7.60 -6.37
C ILE A 117 2.51 8.80 -6.79
N THR A 118 3.60 9.02 -6.08
CA THR A 118 4.64 9.97 -6.46
C THR A 118 5.96 9.25 -6.49
N SER A 119 6.76 9.51 -7.50
CA SER A 119 8.07 8.90 -7.63
C SER A 119 8.99 9.81 -8.40
N GLU A 120 10.24 9.91 -7.94
CA GLU A 120 11.28 10.65 -8.63
C GLU A 120 12.50 9.75 -8.77
N PRO A 121 13.09 9.66 -9.99
CA PRO A 121 14.30 8.88 -10.19
C PRO A 121 15.38 9.30 -9.19
N GLY A 122 15.96 8.34 -8.49
CA GLY A 122 17.00 8.57 -7.50
C GLY A 122 16.51 9.04 -6.14
N ARG A 123 15.20 9.26 -5.94
CA ARG A 123 14.66 9.74 -4.66
C ARG A 123 13.69 8.78 -3.98
N GLY A 124 13.16 7.81 -4.73
CA GLY A 124 12.26 6.81 -4.19
C GLY A 124 10.82 6.99 -4.65
N THR A 125 9.94 6.24 -4.00
CA THR A 125 8.52 6.16 -4.37
C THR A 125 7.66 6.25 -3.11
N THR A 126 6.56 7.01 -3.20
CA THR A 126 5.54 7.06 -2.15
C THR A 126 4.20 6.70 -2.76
N VAL A 127 3.54 5.69 -2.21
CA VAL A 127 2.21 5.26 -2.64
C VAL A 127 1.26 5.43 -1.48
N THR A 128 0.18 6.17 -1.71
CA THR A 128 -0.87 6.37 -0.70
C THR A 128 -2.15 5.72 -1.20
N ILE A 129 -2.74 4.87 -0.38
CA ILE A 129 -4.02 4.24 -0.68
C ILE A 129 -5.00 4.49 0.46
N ILE A 130 -6.29 4.58 0.12
CA ILE A 130 -7.36 4.68 1.09
C ILE A 130 -8.46 3.73 0.68
N ARG A 131 -8.98 2.98 1.66
CA ARG A 131 -10.21 2.23 1.47
C ARG A 131 -11.23 2.68 2.51
N TRP A 132 -12.33 3.18 2.02
CA TRP A 132 -13.44 3.62 2.86
C TRP A 132 -14.35 2.45 3.22
N LYS A 133 -14.83 2.50 4.42
CA LYS A 133 -15.83 1.54 4.89
C LYS A 133 -17.18 1.84 4.21
#